data_82cd2e3465251abab1601a39989fb347
#
_entry.id   82cd2e3465251abab1601a39989fb347
#
_cell.length_a   1.000
_cell.length_b   1.000
_cell.length_c   1.000
_cell.angle_alpha   90.00
_cell.angle_beta   90.00
_cell.angle_gamma   90.00
#
_symmetry.space_group_name_H-M   'P 1'
#
loop_
_entity.id
_entity.type
_entity.pdbx_description
1 polymer ?
#
loop_
_entity_poly.entity_id
_entity_poly.type
_entity_poly.pdbx_seq_one_letter_code
_entity_poly.pdbx_strand_id
1 'polypeptide(L)'
;MQAYGAELLLVDIQQPQSPLPDPRVRCLRADLTEPGVAESLISERTAVVYHLAAIVSSHAEQDFDLGWQVNLDTTRTLLEACRHARPGIRFVFTSSLAVYGGPLPELVNDGTALTPTSSYGAQKAMGELLVNDYSRKGFVDGLVLRLPTICVRPGKPNRAASSFVSSIIREPLQGESAICPVNPDLRL
;
A
#
# COMPACT_ATOMS: atom_id res chain seq x y z
N MET A 1 -1.66 20.89 -26.49
CA MET A 1 -1.57 19.82 -25.49
C MET A 1 -2.81 18.96 -25.66
N GLN A 2 -2.68 17.76 -26.23
CA GLN A 2 -3.79 16.82 -26.25
C GLN A 2 -4.05 16.37 -24.80
N ALA A 3 -5.27 16.59 -24.32
CA ALA A 3 -5.70 16.07 -23.03
C ALA A 3 -5.65 14.54 -23.13
N TYR A 4 -4.78 13.91 -22.37
CA TYR A 4 -4.81 12.46 -22.19
C TYR A 4 -6.16 12.11 -21.56
N GLY A 5 -7.01 11.38 -22.32
CA GLY A 5 -8.35 11.00 -21.92
C GLY A 5 -8.38 9.85 -20.89
N ALA A 6 -7.45 9.88 -19.90
CA ALA A 6 -7.43 8.87 -18.84
C ALA A 6 -8.55 9.14 -17.84
N GLU A 7 -9.33 8.10 -17.54
CA GLU A 7 -10.29 8.08 -16.43
C GLU A 7 -9.61 7.49 -15.18
N LEU A 8 -9.92 8.03 -14.01
CA LEU A 8 -9.44 7.54 -12.73
C LEU A 8 -10.60 6.95 -11.92
N LEU A 9 -10.46 5.71 -11.48
CA LEU A 9 -11.38 5.09 -10.53
C LEU A 9 -10.70 5.00 -9.16
N LEU A 10 -11.25 5.71 -8.18
CA LEU A 10 -10.86 5.63 -6.77
C LEU A 10 -11.75 4.60 -6.08
N VAL A 11 -11.14 3.61 -5.46
CA VAL A 11 -11.84 2.52 -4.77
C VAL A 11 -11.35 2.42 -3.34
N ASP A 12 -12.28 2.36 -2.38
CA ASP A 12 -11.97 2.14 -0.97
C ASP A 12 -13.16 1.46 -0.29
N ILE A 13 -12.93 0.79 0.83
CA ILE A 13 -14.00 0.22 1.67
C ILE A 13 -14.89 1.31 2.26
N GLN A 14 -14.36 2.52 2.46
CA GLN A 14 -15.13 3.72 2.76
C GLN A 14 -15.40 4.48 1.45
N GLN A 15 -16.49 5.24 1.40
CA GLN A 15 -16.79 6.04 0.20
C GLN A 15 -15.66 7.05 -0.07
N PRO A 16 -14.87 6.87 -1.14
CA PRO A 16 -13.81 7.82 -1.46
C PRO A 16 -14.39 9.16 -1.90
N GLN A 17 -13.62 10.22 -1.69
CA GLN A 17 -13.95 11.55 -2.18
C GLN A 17 -12.81 12.03 -3.08
N SER A 18 -13.16 12.56 -4.25
CA SER A 18 -12.17 13.20 -5.09
C SER A 18 -11.76 14.55 -4.48
N PRO A 19 -10.47 14.84 -4.32
CA PRO A 19 -10.01 16.13 -3.81
C PRO A 19 -10.23 17.26 -4.83
N LEU A 20 -10.50 16.91 -6.10
CA LEU A 20 -10.73 17.84 -7.18
C LEU A 20 -12.03 17.50 -7.92
N PRO A 21 -12.85 18.50 -8.29
CA PRO A 21 -14.03 18.29 -9.12
C PRO A 21 -13.62 18.04 -10.58
N ASP A 22 -13.31 16.80 -10.92
CA ASP A 22 -12.97 16.38 -12.29
C ASP A 22 -13.93 15.26 -12.72
N PRO A 23 -14.68 15.43 -13.83
CA PRO A 23 -15.65 14.44 -14.30
C PRO A 23 -15.01 13.11 -14.72
N ARG A 24 -13.70 13.07 -14.92
CA ARG A 24 -12.94 11.85 -15.21
C ARG A 24 -12.62 11.04 -13.96
N VAL A 25 -12.87 11.58 -12.75
CA VAL A 25 -12.64 10.88 -11.50
C VAL A 25 -13.95 10.29 -11.01
N ARG A 26 -13.99 8.98 -10.93
CA ARG A 26 -15.11 8.21 -10.34
C ARG A 26 -14.69 7.68 -8.98
N CYS A 27 -15.62 7.73 -8.03
CA CYS A 27 -15.41 7.21 -6.68
C CYS A 27 -16.38 6.05 -6.45
N LEU A 28 -15.85 4.91 -6.02
CA LEU A 28 -16.63 3.69 -5.77
C LEU A 28 -16.29 3.16 -4.38
N ARG A 29 -17.31 2.93 -3.58
CA ARG A 29 -17.16 2.16 -2.35
C ARG A 29 -17.23 0.67 -2.69
N ALA A 30 -16.17 -0.08 -2.39
CA ALA A 30 -16.14 -1.53 -2.57
C ALA A 30 -15.14 -2.16 -1.61
N ASP A 31 -15.44 -3.38 -1.17
CA ASP A 31 -14.52 -4.19 -0.38
C ASP A 31 -13.77 -5.15 -1.30
N LEU A 32 -12.47 -4.96 -1.41
CA LEU A 32 -11.61 -5.78 -2.28
C LEU A 32 -11.44 -7.22 -1.77
N THR A 33 -11.87 -7.52 -0.56
CA THR A 33 -11.86 -8.89 -0.01
C THR A 33 -13.05 -9.72 -0.48
N GLU A 34 -14.09 -9.08 -1.01
CA GLU A 34 -15.29 -9.74 -1.51
C GLU A 34 -15.02 -10.42 -2.88
N PRO A 35 -15.50 -11.66 -3.06
CA PRO A 35 -15.33 -12.39 -4.32
C PRO A 35 -15.91 -11.63 -5.52
N GLY A 36 -15.17 -11.60 -6.62
CA GLY A 36 -15.61 -10.99 -7.88
C GLY A 36 -15.44 -9.47 -7.96
N VAL A 37 -15.11 -8.80 -6.84
CA VAL A 37 -14.94 -7.33 -6.84
C VAL A 37 -13.73 -6.93 -7.68
N ALA A 38 -12.56 -7.55 -7.50
CA ALA A 38 -11.37 -7.22 -8.28
C ALA A 38 -11.61 -7.36 -9.79
N GLU A 39 -12.26 -8.45 -10.21
CA GLU A 39 -12.61 -8.73 -11.60
C GLU A 39 -13.60 -7.70 -12.17
N SER A 40 -14.51 -7.19 -11.34
CA SER A 40 -15.46 -6.14 -11.75
C SER A 40 -14.82 -4.77 -11.97
N LEU A 41 -13.68 -4.51 -11.34
CA LEU A 41 -12.96 -3.23 -11.39
C LEU A 41 -11.95 -3.16 -12.53
N ILE A 42 -11.39 -4.31 -12.91
CA ILE A 42 -10.28 -4.41 -13.86
C ILE A 42 -10.80 -4.95 -15.19
N SER A 43 -10.47 -4.28 -16.28
CA SER A 43 -10.87 -4.67 -17.62
C SER A 43 -9.70 -4.53 -18.59
N GLU A 44 -9.88 -4.97 -19.84
CA GLU A 44 -8.89 -4.80 -20.91
C GLU A 44 -8.56 -3.31 -21.21
N ARG A 45 -9.43 -2.38 -20.80
CA ARG A 45 -9.19 -0.93 -20.88
C ARG A 45 -8.34 -0.40 -19.73
N THR A 46 -8.12 -1.17 -18.67
CA THR A 46 -7.31 -0.75 -17.52
C THR A 46 -5.84 -0.63 -17.93
N ALA A 47 -5.29 0.56 -17.83
CA ALA A 47 -3.88 0.81 -18.17
C ALA A 47 -2.97 0.61 -16.95
N VAL A 48 -3.38 1.09 -15.77
CA VAL A 48 -2.59 1.09 -14.55
C VAL A 48 -3.46 0.73 -13.36
N VAL A 49 -2.94 -0.09 -12.46
CA VAL A 49 -3.51 -0.36 -11.13
C VAL A 49 -2.51 0.15 -10.08
N TYR A 50 -2.95 1.07 -9.23
CA TYR A 50 -2.23 1.50 -8.03
C TYR A 50 -2.80 0.76 -6.84
N HIS A 51 -2.15 -0.30 -6.40
CA HIS A 51 -2.58 -1.07 -5.23
C HIS A 51 -2.03 -0.44 -3.95
N LEU A 52 -2.85 0.43 -3.35
CA LEU A 52 -2.54 1.20 -2.14
C LEU A 52 -3.28 0.64 -0.91
N ALA A 53 -4.32 -0.17 -1.13
CA ALA A 53 -5.15 -0.72 -0.08
C ALA A 53 -4.35 -1.65 0.83
N ALA A 54 -4.38 -1.41 2.12
CA ALA A 54 -3.77 -2.26 3.13
C ALA A 54 -4.30 -1.90 4.52
N ILE A 55 -4.31 -2.86 5.44
CA ILE A 55 -4.34 -2.55 6.86
C ILE A 55 -2.91 -2.36 7.37
N VAL A 56 -2.77 -1.42 8.31
CA VAL A 56 -1.46 -0.99 8.83
C VAL A 56 -0.85 -1.96 9.84
N SER A 57 0.43 -1.79 10.13
CA SER A 57 1.27 -2.73 10.89
C SER A 57 0.67 -3.21 12.21
N SER A 58 0.26 -2.31 13.11
CA SER A 58 -0.27 -2.75 14.40
C SER A 58 -1.66 -3.39 14.29
N HIS A 59 -2.45 -3.07 13.27
CA HIS A 59 -3.74 -3.72 13.04
C HIS A 59 -3.54 -5.14 12.50
N ALA A 60 -2.63 -5.32 11.53
CA ALA A 60 -2.30 -6.63 10.99
C ALA A 60 -1.63 -7.56 12.03
N GLU A 61 -0.97 -7.00 13.05
CA GLU A 61 -0.41 -7.76 14.16
C GLU A 61 -1.48 -8.19 15.17
N GLN A 62 -2.51 -7.35 15.39
CA GLN A 62 -3.62 -7.66 16.29
C GLN A 62 -4.64 -8.62 15.67
N ASP A 63 -4.87 -8.51 14.36
CA ASP A 63 -5.80 -9.35 13.60
C ASP A 63 -5.06 -9.96 12.41
N PHE A 64 -4.49 -11.13 12.68
CA PHE A 64 -3.66 -11.85 11.71
C PHE A 64 -4.45 -12.25 10.46
N ASP A 65 -5.67 -12.77 10.63
CA ASP A 65 -6.49 -13.27 9.52
C ASP A 65 -6.94 -12.12 8.61
N LEU A 66 -7.37 -11.01 9.20
CA LEU A 66 -7.71 -9.81 8.45
C LEU A 66 -6.47 -9.24 7.73
N GLY A 67 -5.29 -9.26 8.40
CA GLY A 67 -4.03 -8.87 7.79
C GLY A 67 -3.71 -9.68 6.55
N TRP A 68 -3.84 -11.00 6.66
CA TRP A 68 -3.62 -11.93 5.57
C TRP A 68 -4.57 -11.67 4.39
N GLN A 69 -5.87 -11.60 4.69
CA GLN A 69 -6.91 -11.39 3.70
C GLN A 69 -6.73 -10.06 2.93
N VAL A 70 -6.54 -8.95 3.67
CA VAL A 70 -6.47 -7.62 3.06
C VAL A 70 -5.12 -7.35 2.41
N ASN A 71 -4.00 -7.71 3.06
CA ASN A 71 -2.68 -7.32 2.55
C ASN A 71 -2.12 -8.31 1.52
N LEU A 72 -2.44 -9.61 1.62
CA LEU A 72 -1.88 -10.63 0.74
C LEU A 72 -2.90 -11.18 -0.26
N ASP A 73 -4.05 -11.71 0.21
CA ASP A 73 -5.02 -12.32 -0.69
C ASP A 73 -5.59 -11.32 -1.69
N THR A 74 -5.91 -10.09 -1.23
CA THR A 74 -6.34 -9.02 -2.13
C THR A 74 -5.29 -8.68 -3.18
N THR A 75 -3.99 -8.65 -2.80
CA THR A 75 -2.91 -8.44 -3.77
C THR A 75 -2.91 -9.53 -4.84
N ARG A 76 -3.04 -10.81 -4.44
CA ARG A 76 -3.11 -11.94 -5.37
C ARG A 76 -4.34 -11.84 -6.28
N THR A 77 -5.51 -11.54 -5.72
CA THR A 77 -6.76 -11.44 -6.47
C THR A 77 -6.70 -10.31 -7.52
N LEU A 78 -6.15 -9.15 -7.18
CA LEU A 78 -5.94 -8.05 -8.12
C LEU A 78 -4.96 -8.43 -9.25
N LEU A 79 -3.87 -9.13 -8.92
CA LEU A 79 -2.92 -9.63 -9.93
C LEU A 79 -3.59 -10.64 -10.88
N GLU A 80 -4.42 -11.55 -10.37
CA GLU A 80 -5.18 -12.48 -11.20
C GLU A 80 -6.19 -11.75 -12.10
N ALA A 81 -6.92 -10.76 -11.57
CA ALA A 81 -7.83 -9.95 -12.36
C ALA A 81 -7.07 -9.21 -13.50
N CYS A 82 -5.89 -8.65 -13.22
CA CYS A 82 -5.03 -8.05 -14.26
C CYS A 82 -4.61 -9.07 -15.32
N ARG A 83 -4.13 -10.25 -14.89
CA ARG A 83 -3.66 -11.31 -15.77
C ARG A 83 -4.77 -11.78 -16.73
N HIS A 84 -6.01 -11.89 -16.23
CA HIS A 84 -7.15 -12.35 -17.02
C HIS A 84 -7.74 -11.25 -17.91
N ALA A 85 -7.67 -9.99 -17.51
CA ALA A 85 -8.17 -8.88 -18.30
C ALA A 85 -7.30 -8.63 -19.56
N ARG A 86 -6.01 -8.41 -19.37
CA ARG A 86 -5.02 -8.39 -20.46
C ARG A 86 -3.60 -8.44 -19.92
N PRO A 87 -2.63 -9.01 -20.66
CA PRO A 87 -1.21 -8.94 -20.29
C PRO A 87 -0.67 -7.50 -20.26
N GLY A 88 0.30 -7.27 -19.40
CA GLY A 88 1.09 -6.04 -19.37
C GLY A 88 0.37 -4.83 -18.78
N ILE A 89 -0.71 -5.00 -18.02
CA ILE A 89 -1.24 -3.91 -17.19
C ILE A 89 -0.14 -3.47 -16.22
N ARG A 90 0.14 -2.16 -16.14
CA ARG A 90 1.05 -1.61 -15.14
C ARG A 90 0.44 -1.82 -13.76
N PHE A 91 1.16 -2.55 -12.88
CA PHE A 91 0.73 -2.82 -11.51
C PHE A 91 1.72 -2.22 -10.53
N VAL A 92 1.32 -1.14 -9.87
CA VAL A 92 2.14 -0.44 -8.88
C VAL A 92 1.73 -0.89 -7.49
N PHE A 93 2.63 -1.61 -6.81
CA PHE A 93 2.42 -2.13 -5.46
C PHE A 93 3.18 -1.29 -4.43
N THR A 94 2.45 -0.78 -3.44
CA THR A 94 3.08 -0.11 -2.30
C THR A 94 3.48 -1.12 -1.25
N SER A 95 4.77 -1.42 -1.20
CA SER A 95 5.42 -2.13 -0.12
C SER A 95 5.84 -1.16 0.99
N SER A 96 6.69 -1.60 1.89
CA SER A 96 7.06 -0.83 3.08
C SER A 96 8.49 -1.17 3.51
N LEU A 97 9.15 -0.28 4.22
CA LEU A 97 10.39 -0.59 4.93
C LEU A 97 10.22 -1.68 6.02
N ALA A 98 8.97 -1.99 6.42
CA ALA A 98 8.67 -3.10 7.33
C ALA A 98 9.04 -4.49 6.78
N VAL A 99 9.41 -4.61 5.50
CA VAL A 99 9.99 -5.84 4.93
C VAL A 99 11.38 -6.12 5.45
N TYR A 100 12.04 -5.13 6.02
CA TYR A 100 13.33 -5.25 6.68
C TYR A 100 13.13 -5.40 8.19
N GLY A 101 13.99 -6.18 8.84
CA GLY A 101 13.98 -6.39 10.27
C GLY A 101 15.22 -7.13 10.75
N GLY A 102 15.36 -7.25 12.08
CA GLY A 102 16.57 -7.83 12.66
C GLY A 102 17.82 -6.99 12.47
N PRO A 103 19.01 -7.58 12.52
CA PRO A 103 20.26 -6.89 12.26
C PRO A 103 20.34 -6.46 10.78
N LEU A 104 20.41 -5.16 10.54
CA LEU A 104 20.54 -4.58 9.20
C LEU A 104 21.98 -4.13 8.94
N PRO A 105 22.43 -4.12 7.68
CA PRO A 105 23.68 -3.50 7.29
C PRO A 105 23.62 -1.99 7.51
N GLU A 106 24.78 -1.33 7.58
CA GLU A 106 24.86 0.13 7.73
C GLU A 106 24.12 0.86 6.60
N LEU A 107 24.13 0.30 5.38
CA LEU A 107 23.41 0.81 4.22
C LEU A 107 22.43 -0.25 3.70
N VAL A 108 21.14 0.06 3.82
CA VAL A 108 20.06 -0.74 3.23
C VAL A 108 19.83 -0.30 1.79
N ASN A 109 19.75 -1.25 0.86
CA ASN A 109 19.47 -1.02 -0.56
C ASN A 109 18.52 -2.10 -1.11
N ASP A 110 18.19 -2.03 -2.39
CA ASP A 110 17.22 -2.94 -3.03
C ASP A 110 17.67 -4.42 -2.99
N GLY A 111 18.97 -4.69 -2.90
CA GLY A 111 19.53 -6.04 -2.76
C GLY A 111 19.58 -6.56 -1.33
N THR A 112 19.25 -5.74 -0.33
CA THR A 112 19.23 -6.18 1.08
C THR A 112 18.14 -7.23 1.27
N ALA A 113 18.49 -8.33 1.96
CA ALA A 113 17.59 -9.43 2.22
C ALA A 113 16.34 -8.96 3.01
N LEU A 114 15.18 -9.48 2.61
CA LEU A 114 13.93 -9.23 3.33
C LEU A 114 13.86 -10.15 4.54
N THR A 115 13.86 -9.57 5.71
CA THR A 115 13.83 -10.28 7.00
C THR A 115 12.77 -9.69 7.92
N PRO A 116 11.48 -9.67 7.50
CA PRO A 116 10.43 -9.01 8.26
C PRO A 116 10.26 -9.63 9.65
N THR A 117 9.98 -8.79 10.65
CA THR A 117 9.75 -9.19 12.04
C THR A 117 8.32 -8.90 12.51
N SER A 118 7.41 -8.61 11.58
CA SER A 118 5.99 -8.38 11.85
C SER A 118 5.13 -9.04 10.77
N SER A 119 3.87 -9.36 11.11
CA SER A 119 2.88 -9.92 10.19
C SER A 119 2.69 -9.02 8.96
N TYR A 120 2.57 -7.70 9.17
CA TYR A 120 2.49 -6.72 8.10
C TYR A 120 3.71 -6.76 7.16
N GLY A 121 4.91 -6.77 7.73
CA GLY A 121 6.16 -6.85 6.95
C GLY A 121 6.24 -8.14 6.14
N ALA A 122 5.87 -9.27 6.74
CA ALA A 122 5.82 -10.56 6.06
C ALA A 122 4.82 -10.55 4.89
N GLN A 123 3.61 -10.02 5.10
CA GLN A 123 2.58 -9.91 4.06
C GLN A 123 3.04 -9.00 2.91
N LYS A 124 3.70 -7.87 3.21
CA LYS A 124 4.27 -6.99 2.17
C LYS A 124 5.40 -7.66 1.40
N ALA A 125 6.30 -8.37 2.07
CA ALA A 125 7.39 -9.12 1.41
C ALA A 125 6.86 -10.22 0.48
N MET A 126 5.85 -10.97 0.92
CA MET A 126 5.17 -11.95 0.07
C MET A 126 4.48 -11.29 -1.13
N GLY A 127 3.84 -10.14 -0.93
CA GLY A 127 3.25 -9.33 -2.01
C GLY A 127 4.29 -8.90 -3.05
N GLU A 128 5.50 -8.49 -2.63
CA GLU A 128 6.60 -8.17 -3.54
C GLU A 128 6.98 -9.38 -4.41
N LEU A 129 7.11 -10.56 -3.79
CA LEU A 129 7.43 -11.79 -4.51
C LEU A 129 6.34 -12.16 -5.53
N LEU A 130 5.06 -11.99 -5.18
CA LEU A 130 3.94 -12.20 -6.11
C LEU A 130 4.04 -11.25 -7.31
N VAL A 131 4.17 -9.94 -7.07
CA VAL A 131 4.28 -8.94 -8.13
C VAL A 131 5.47 -9.23 -9.05
N ASN A 132 6.62 -9.57 -8.47
CA ASN A 132 7.83 -9.90 -9.22
C ASN A 132 7.64 -11.15 -10.08
N ASP A 133 6.98 -12.20 -9.58
CA ASP A 133 6.76 -13.43 -10.35
C ASP A 133 5.75 -13.20 -11.48
N TYR A 134 4.65 -12.50 -11.21
CA TYR A 134 3.68 -12.13 -12.24
C TYR A 134 4.29 -11.24 -13.33
N SER A 135 5.20 -10.34 -12.94
CA SER A 135 5.94 -9.50 -13.88
C SER A 135 6.93 -10.31 -14.71
N ARG A 136 7.71 -11.19 -14.08
CA ARG A 136 8.64 -12.11 -14.75
C ARG A 136 7.93 -13.02 -15.76
N LYS A 137 6.69 -13.41 -15.47
CA LYS A 137 5.84 -14.21 -16.37
C LYS A 137 5.20 -13.39 -17.50
N GLY A 138 5.36 -12.06 -17.48
CA GLY A 138 4.74 -11.16 -18.45
C GLY A 138 3.23 -10.97 -18.28
N PHE A 139 2.68 -11.37 -17.13
CA PHE A 139 1.25 -11.22 -16.85
C PHE A 139 0.89 -9.76 -16.54
N VAL A 140 1.77 -9.07 -15.83
CA VAL A 140 1.66 -7.64 -15.52
C VAL A 140 3.00 -6.94 -15.77
N ASP A 141 2.99 -5.62 -15.86
CA ASP A 141 4.18 -4.77 -15.79
C ASP A 141 4.27 -4.25 -14.34
N GLY A 142 4.89 -5.06 -13.48
CA GLY A 142 4.92 -4.84 -12.04
C GLY A 142 5.98 -3.85 -11.60
N LEU A 143 5.61 -2.97 -10.68
CA LEU A 143 6.52 -2.06 -9.98
C LEU A 143 6.24 -2.13 -8.48
N VAL A 144 7.28 -2.38 -7.69
CA VAL A 144 7.24 -2.42 -6.22
C VAL A 144 7.89 -1.16 -5.66
N LEU A 145 7.22 -0.48 -4.75
CA LEU A 145 7.72 0.71 -4.07
C LEU A 145 7.78 0.44 -2.56
N ARG A 146 8.97 0.32 -1.97
CA ARG A 146 9.18 0.23 -0.53
C ARG A 146 9.12 1.62 0.07
N LEU A 147 7.93 2.02 0.51
CA LEU A 147 7.70 3.35 1.05
C LEU A 147 8.33 3.48 2.45
N PRO A 148 9.07 4.58 2.70
CA PRO A 148 9.55 4.94 4.03
C PRO A 148 8.41 5.46 4.89
N THR A 149 8.72 5.83 6.13
CA THR A 149 7.80 6.56 7.01
C THR A 149 7.48 7.93 6.42
N ILE A 150 6.22 8.14 6.06
CA ILE A 150 5.75 9.42 5.52
C ILE A 150 5.39 10.37 6.67
N CYS A 151 6.07 11.50 6.74
CA CYS A 151 5.86 12.64 7.65
C CYS A 151 5.55 13.89 6.79
N VAL A 152 4.82 14.85 7.21
CA VAL A 152 3.86 14.94 8.33
C VAL A 152 2.50 14.62 7.76
N ARG A 153 1.85 13.56 8.22
CA ARG A 153 0.52 13.20 7.70
C ARG A 153 -0.53 14.11 8.34
N PRO A 154 -1.45 14.69 7.55
CA PRO A 154 -2.57 15.45 8.08
C PRO A 154 -3.59 14.54 8.80
N GLY A 155 -4.46 15.15 9.58
CA GLY A 155 -5.55 14.46 10.27
C GLY A 155 -5.11 13.79 11.58
N LYS A 156 -5.99 12.94 12.13
CA LYS A 156 -5.77 12.27 13.42
C LYS A 156 -4.72 11.15 13.30
N PRO A 157 -3.99 10.82 14.40
CA PRO A 157 -3.11 9.65 14.45
C PRO A 157 -3.86 8.38 14.04
N ASN A 158 -3.18 7.53 13.27
CA ASN A 158 -3.70 6.21 12.91
C ASN A 158 -2.97 5.11 13.71
N ARG A 159 -3.36 3.85 13.48
CA ARG A 159 -2.77 2.68 14.15
C ARG A 159 -1.43 2.21 13.57
N ALA A 160 -0.76 2.99 12.72
CA ALA A 160 0.59 2.64 12.26
C ALA A 160 1.60 2.85 13.39
N ALA A 161 2.52 1.91 13.60
CA ALA A 161 3.58 2.02 14.61
C ALA A 161 4.41 3.31 14.43
N SER A 162 4.63 3.74 13.18
CA SER A 162 5.34 4.97 12.83
C SER A 162 4.49 6.26 12.90
N SER A 163 3.24 6.19 13.38
CA SER A 163 2.36 7.36 13.44
C SER A 163 2.92 8.48 14.31
N PHE A 164 3.72 8.12 15.35
CA PHE A 164 4.34 9.07 16.26
C PHE A 164 5.25 10.08 15.54
N VAL A 165 5.90 9.69 14.43
CA VAL A 165 6.80 10.58 13.66
C VAL A 165 6.05 11.80 13.10
N SER A 166 4.79 11.62 12.70
CA SER A 166 3.93 12.77 12.35
C SER A 166 3.40 13.49 13.58
N SER A 167 3.07 12.76 14.65
CA SER A 167 2.48 13.32 15.87
C SER A 167 3.40 14.25 16.61
N ILE A 168 4.68 13.90 16.75
CA ILE A 168 5.68 14.75 17.45
C ILE A 168 5.95 16.10 16.76
N ILE A 169 5.47 16.27 15.52
CA ILE A 169 5.54 17.53 14.77
C ILE A 169 4.18 18.22 14.75
N ARG A 170 3.13 17.48 14.36
CA ARG A 170 1.79 18.04 14.08
C ARG A 170 1.09 18.55 15.34
N GLU A 171 1.06 17.74 16.42
CA GLU A 171 0.36 18.07 17.65
C GLU A 171 0.96 19.30 18.36
N PRO A 172 2.29 19.42 18.54
CA PRO A 172 2.89 20.64 19.12
C PRO A 172 2.62 21.91 18.30
N LEU A 173 2.54 21.81 16.96
CA LEU A 173 2.16 22.94 16.12
C LEU A 173 0.71 23.39 16.32
N GLN A 174 -0.14 22.53 16.90
CA GLN A 174 -1.52 22.82 17.27
C GLN A 174 -1.69 23.14 18.77
N GLY A 175 -0.58 23.22 19.53
CA GLY A 175 -0.60 23.45 20.97
C GLY A 175 -0.93 22.20 21.80
N GLU A 176 -0.90 21.01 21.19
CA GLU A 176 -1.20 19.74 21.85
C GLU A 176 0.10 19.00 22.23
N SER A 177 0.01 18.14 23.23
CA SER A 177 1.14 17.28 23.63
C SER A 177 1.25 16.07 22.69
N ALA A 178 2.48 15.67 22.39
CA ALA A 178 2.79 14.45 21.65
C ALA A 178 3.72 13.55 22.44
N ILE A 179 3.56 12.23 22.26
CA ILE A 179 4.41 11.21 22.89
C ILE A 179 5.36 10.65 21.82
N CYS A 180 6.66 10.67 22.13
CA CYS A 180 7.68 9.93 21.38
C CYS A 180 7.90 8.57 22.08
N PRO A 181 7.45 7.45 21.54
CA PRO A 181 7.51 6.15 22.19
C PRO A 181 8.84 5.43 21.98
N VAL A 182 9.81 6.07 21.35
CA VAL A 182 11.11 5.49 20.99
C VAL A 182 12.25 6.31 21.58
N ASN A 183 13.46 5.71 21.62
CA ASN A 183 14.67 6.42 22.02
C ASN A 183 14.89 7.63 21.09
N PRO A 184 15.18 8.85 21.65
CA PRO A 184 15.48 10.05 20.85
C PRO A 184 16.62 9.89 19.83
N ASP A 185 17.54 8.98 20.08
CA ASP A 185 18.68 8.70 19.20
C ASP A 185 18.35 7.74 18.03
N LEU A 186 17.09 7.26 17.93
CA LEU A 186 16.66 6.40 16.85
C LEU A 186 16.80 7.14 15.51
N ARG A 187 17.54 6.53 14.59
CA ARG A 187 17.63 6.99 13.19
C ARG A 187 16.52 6.29 12.38
N LEU A 188 15.80 7.08 11.60
CA LEU A 188 14.73 6.64 10.71
C LEU A 188 15.20 6.65 9.25
#